data_6bf4b380dbb370aaf3c9a83dbb128a84
#
_entry.id   6bf4b380dbb370aaf3c9a83dbb128a84
#
_cell.length_a   1.000
_cell.length_b   1.000
_cell.length_c   1.000
_cell.angle_alpha   90.00
_cell.angle_beta   90.00
_cell.angle_gamma   90.00
#
_symmetry.space_group_name_H-M   'P 1'
#
loop_
_entity.id
_entity.type
_entity.pdbx_description
1 polymer ?
#
loop_
_entity_poly.entity_id
_entity_poly.type
_entity_poly.pdbx_seq_one_letter_code
_entity_poly.pdbx_strand_id
1 'polypeptide(L)'
;AHDNNRDGMALSLELSRIVMRTFLEYHPQVLHDLHESVPFLYISTGTGPYNDEFDPITIAEWHTLAFNEITELTRRGLAGVWTHGFYDGWAPNYMMSITQFHNATGRFYETYTSSGADCQTVNLGAAQTDRRWYRPNPAVNGVRWCIRSNLNYQQSGVLLGLKYVGDHRATFIENNIAKAERMIARGR
;
A
#
# COMPACT_ATOMS: atom_id res chain seq x y z
N ALA A 1 21.10 -7.97 11.90
CA ALA A 1 20.45 -6.73 11.44
C ALA A 1 18.95 -6.87 11.72
N HIS A 2 18.30 -5.82 12.19
CA HIS A 2 16.87 -5.76 12.37
C HIS A 2 16.21 -5.20 11.12
N ASP A 3 15.05 -5.73 10.78
CA ASP A 3 14.23 -5.31 9.66
C ASP A 3 12.94 -4.67 10.21
N ASN A 4 12.80 -3.35 10.08
CA ASN A 4 11.61 -2.64 10.55
C ASN A 4 10.34 -3.03 9.78
N ASN A 5 10.48 -3.52 8.55
CA ASN A 5 9.38 -4.05 7.75
C ASN A 5 8.78 -5.35 8.33
N ARG A 6 9.41 -5.96 9.32
CA ARG A 6 8.97 -7.19 10.02
C ARG A 6 8.82 -6.99 11.52
N ASP A 7 8.85 -5.76 11.99
CA ASP A 7 8.88 -5.43 13.43
C ASP A 7 7.51 -4.95 13.99
N GLY A 8 6.45 -5.09 13.21
CA GLY A 8 5.10 -4.63 13.61
C GLY A 8 4.57 -5.30 14.87
N MET A 9 4.92 -6.56 15.12
CA MET A 9 4.46 -7.29 16.31
C MET A 9 5.38 -7.09 17.52
N ALA A 10 6.68 -7.19 17.32
CA ALA A 10 7.65 -7.16 18.42
C ALA A 10 7.97 -5.72 18.88
N LEU A 11 7.88 -4.74 17.98
CA LEU A 11 8.21 -3.33 18.22
C LEU A 11 9.58 -3.16 18.89
N SER A 12 10.55 -3.96 18.45
CA SER A 12 11.89 -3.99 19.02
C SER A 12 12.71 -2.76 18.65
N LEU A 13 12.41 -2.17 17.48
CA LEU A 13 13.08 -0.98 16.98
C LEU A 13 12.38 0.31 17.45
N GLU A 14 13.17 1.34 17.71
CA GLU A 14 12.64 2.64 18.12
C GLU A 14 11.74 3.25 17.04
N LEU A 15 12.11 3.11 15.77
CA LEU A 15 11.29 3.60 14.65
C LEU A 15 9.90 2.95 14.66
N SER A 16 9.81 1.63 14.82
CA SER A 16 8.53 0.91 14.88
C SER A 16 7.68 1.39 16.05
N ARG A 17 8.29 1.60 17.22
CA ARG A 17 7.61 2.15 18.40
C ARG A 17 7.08 3.56 18.18
N ILE A 18 7.87 4.43 17.53
CA ILE A 18 7.46 5.81 17.23
C ILE A 18 6.26 5.80 16.27
N VAL A 19 6.33 5.03 15.19
CA VAL A 19 5.23 4.93 14.22
C VAL A 19 3.95 4.43 14.90
N MET A 20 4.03 3.36 15.68
CA MET A 20 2.86 2.82 16.36
C MET A 20 2.30 3.75 17.43
N ARG A 21 3.16 4.42 18.19
CA ARG A 21 2.72 5.42 19.17
C ARG A 21 1.96 6.56 18.49
N THR A 22 2.52 7.10 17.40
CA THR A 22 1.86 8.15 16.62
C THR A 22 0.54 7.66 16.05
N PHE A 23 0.51 6.45 15.50
CA PHE A 23 -0.72 5.85 14.99
C PHE A 23 -1.81 5.73 16.09
N LEU A 24 -1.44 5.22 17.26
CA LEU A 24 -2.37 5.05 18.38
C LEU A 24 -2.80 6.38 19.03
N GLU A 25 -1.98 7.42 18.93
CA GLU A 25 -2.32 8.76 19.41
C GLU A 25 -3.34 9.47 18.52
N TYR A 26 -3.14 9.39 17.19
CA TYR A 26 -3.95 10.14 16.23
C TYR A 26 -5.09 9.34 15.60
N HIS A 27 -5.08 8.02 15.70
CA HIS A 27 -6.08 7.12 15.10
C HIS A 27 -6.42 7.46 13.63
N PRO A 28 -5.43 7.58 12.75
CA PRO A 28 -5.69 7.92 11.35
C PRO A 28 -6.48 6.81 10.66
N GLN A 29 -7.34 7.16 9.72
CA GLN A 29 -8.15 6.20 8.96
C GLN A 29 -7.35 5.46 7.90
N VAL A 30 -6.21 6.00 7.47
CA VAL A 30 -5.34 5.41 6.44
C VAL A 30 -3.89 5.51 6.86
N LEU A 31 -3.13 4.44 6.65
CA LEU A 31 -1.68 4.41 6.77
C LEU A 31 -1.08 4.05 5.41
N HIS A 32 -0.14 4.87 4.94
CA HIS A 32 0.66 4.60 3.75
C HIS A 32 2.06 4.16 4.14
N ASP A 33 2.47 2.99 3.70
CA ASP A 33 3.81 2.45 3.87
C ASP A 33 4.53 2.43 2.51
N LEU A 34 5.77 2.92 2.44
CA LEU A 34 6.46 3.14 1.18
C LEU A 34 7.67 2.22 1.08
N HIS A 35 7.66 1.35 0.08
CA HIS A 35 8.66 0.30 -0.12
C HIS A 35 9.32 0.35 -1.49
N GLU A 36 10.35 -0.46 -1.66
CA GLU A 36 11.07 -0.68 -2.90
C GLU A 36 11.35 -2.18 -3.10
N SER A 37 10.71 -2.80 -4.09
CA SER A 37 11.04 -4.18 -4.49
C SER A 37 10.72 -4.51 -5.94
N VAL A 38 9.73 -3.90 -6.57
CA VAL A 38 9.24 -4.27 -7.89
C VAL A 38 9.04 -3.08 -8.82
N PRO A 39 9.25 -3.26 -10.16
CA PRO A 39 8.95 -2.23 -11.14
C PRO A 39 7.43 -2.03 -11.29
N PHE A 40 7.01 -0.93 -11.65
CA PHE A 40 7.48 0.44 -11.59
C PHE A 40 6.85 1.13 -10.39
N LEU A 41 5.51 1.06 -10.30
CA LEU A 41 4.73 1.38 -9.12
C LEU A 41 3.66 0.30 -8.92
N TYR A 42 3.89 -0.53 -7.93
CA TYR A 42 2.88 -1.43 -7.38
C TYR A 42 2.11 -0.73 -6.26
N ILE A 43 0.80 -0.80 -6.33
CA ILE A 43 -0.10 -0.28 -5.30
C ILE A 43 -0.83 -1.47 -4.69
N SER A 44 -0.60 -1.74 -3.42
CA SER A 44 -1.05 -2.96 -2.79
C SER A 44 -2.57 -3.05 -2.67
N THR A 45 -3.08 -4.25 -2.94
CA THR A 45 -4.40 -4.72 -2.53
C THR A 45 -4.27 -6.04 -1.77
N GLY A 46 -3.05 -6.60 -1.74
CA GLY A 46 -2.76 -7.92 -1.19
C GLY A 46 -3.39 -9.06 -1.99
N THR A 47 -3.06 -10.26 -1.58
CA THR A 47 -3.65 -11.51 -2.07
C THR A 47 -4.44 -12.16 -0.94
N GLY A 48 -5.62 -12.67 -1.24
CA GLY A 48 -6.32 -13.51 -0.26
C GLY A 48 -5.58 -14.83 0.04
N PRO A 49 -5.89 -15.49 1.18
CA PRO A 49 -6.89 -15.03 2.13
C PRO A 49 -6.40 -13.86 2.97
N TYR A 50 -7.30 -12.94 3.29
CA TYR A 50 -7.09 -11.93 4.31
C TYR A 50 -7.30 -12.55 5.69
N ASN A 51 -6.87 -11.86 6.75
CA ASN A 51 -7.21 -12.30 8.10
C ASN A 51 -8.72 -12.12 8.35
N ASP A 52 -9.35 -13.14 8.90
CA ASP A 52 -10.81 -13.19 9.12
C ASP A 52 -11.30 -12.12 10.11
N GLU A 53 -10.40 -11.57 10.93
CA GLU A 53 -10.72 -10.50 11.87
C GLU A 53 -10.69 -9.10 11.25
N PHE A 54 -10.19 -8.97 10.03
CA PHE A 54 -10.28 -7.68 9.32
C PHE A 54 -11.73 -7.37 8.98
N ASP A 55 -12.17 -6.16 9.30
CA ASP A 55 -13.50 -5.74 8.87
C ASP A 55 -13.55 -5.69 7.33
N PRO A 56 -14.60 -6.26 6.70
CA PRO A 56 -14.75 -6.24 5.25
C PRO A 56 -14.70 -4.84 4.63
N ILE A 57 -15.12 -3.81 5.37
CA ILE A 57 -14.99 -2.41 4.91
C ILE A 57 -13.52 -2.02 4.76
N THR A 58 -12.64 -2.44 5.67
CA THR A 58 -11.20 -2.16 5.57
C THR A 58 -10.61 -2.73 4.28
N ILE A 59 -10.97 -3.96 3.93
CA ILE A 59 -10.54 -4.59 2.67
C ILE A 59 -11.10 -3.82 1.47
N ALA A 60 -12.37 -3.45 1.52
CA ALA A 60 -13.02 -2.69 0.44
C ALA A 60 -12.39 -1.30 0.24
N GLU A 61 -12.13 -0.58 1.32
CA GLU A 61 -11.43 0.72 1.28
C GLU A 61 -10.03 0.59 0.69
N TRP A 62 -9.29 -0.45 1.07
CA TRP A 62 -7.97 -0.73 0.53
C TRP A 62 -7.99 -0.90 -1.00
N HIS A 63 -8.91 -1.72 -1.51
CA HIS A 63 -9.11 -1.90 -2.95
C HIS A 63 -9.54 -0.61 -3.65
N THR A 64 -10.50 0.09 -3.07
CA THR A 64 -11.04 1.34 -3.63
C THR A 64 -9.95 2.40 -3.80
N LEU A 65 -9.09 2.58 -2.78
CA LEU A 65 -7.95 3.48 -2.85
C LEU A 65 -6.98 3.08 -3.96
N ALA A 66 -6.61 1.80 -4.02
CA ALA A 66 -5.67 1.32 -5.03
C ALA A 66 -6.20 1.51 -6.46
N PHE A 67 -7.45 1.13 -6.72
CA PHE A 67 -8.03 1.28 -8.05
C PHE A 67 -8.25 2.73 -8.46
N ASN A 68 -8.60 3.62 -7.52
CA ASN A 68 -8.66 5.05 -7.80
C ASN A 68 -7.30 5.61 -8.23
N GLU A 69 -6.25 5.28 -7.50
CA GLU A 69 -4.90 5.76 -7.80
C GLU A 69 -4.39 5.22 -9.14
N ILE A 70 -4.60 3.93 -9.43
CA ILE A 70 -4.24 3.34 -10.71
C ILE A 70 -4.96 4.06 -11.86
N THR A 71 -6.26 4.30 -11.71
CA THR A 71 -7.06 5.02 -12.71
C THR A 71 -6.52 6.42 -12.94
N GLU A 72 -6.29 7.15 -11.86
CA GLU A 72 -5.86 8.55 -11.94
C GLU A 72 -4.43 8.70 -12.48
N LEU A 73 -3.51 7.81 -12.08
CA LEU A 73 -2.14 7.82 -12.58
C LEU A 73 -2.08 7.43 -14.06
N THR A 74 -2.79 6.38 -14.44
CA THR A 74 -2.86 5.91 -15.83
C THR A 74 -3.48 6.98 -16.74
N ARG A 75 -4.56 7.63 -16.28
CA ARG A 75 -5.20 8.73 -17.02
C ARG A 75 -4.26 9.92 -17.24
N ARG A 76 -3.30 10.15 -16.35
CA ARG A 76 -2.26 11.17 -16.47
C ARG A 76 -1.05 10.73 -17.28
N GLY A 77 -1.09 9.53 -17.85
CA GLY A 77 -0.03 9.02 -18.72
C GLY A 77 1.13 8.35 -17.98
N LEU A 78 1.01 8.05 -16.67
CA LEU A 78 2.02 7.27 -15.96
C LEU A 78 1.87 5.79 -16.34
N ALA A 79 2.87 5.27 -17.02
CA ALA A 79 2.92 3.86 -17.42
C ALA A 79 3.45 2.98 -16.27
N GLY A 80 3.08 1.71 -16.26
CA GLY A 80 3.64 0.71 -15.36
C GLY A 80 3.03 0.71 -13.96
N VAL A 81 1.91 1.37 -13.75
CA VAL A 81 1.17 1.32 -12.48
C VAL A 81 0.30 0.08 -12.43
N TRP A 82 0.39 -0.69 -11.36
CA TRP A 82 -0.31 -1.96 -11.27
C TRP A 82 -0.66 -2.37 -9.83
N THR A 83 -1.52 -3.37 -9.71
CA THR A 83 -1.95 -3.98 -8.45
C THR A 83 -2.23 -5.46 -8.66
N HIS A 84 -2.87 -6.09 -7.72
CA HIS A 84 -3.25 -7.49 -7.61
C HIS A 84 -2.15 -8.40 -7.07
N GLY A 85 -2.57 -9.50 -6.62
CA GLY A 85 -2.07 -10.81 -6.29
C GLY A 85 -0.57 -11.05 -6.12
N PHE A 86 0.21 -10.08 -5.70
CA PHE A 86 1.65 -10.23 -5.58
C PHE A 86 2.13 -10.40 -4.13
N TYR A 87 1.49 -9.72 -3.19
CA TYR A 87 1.81 -9.80 -1.76
C TYR A 87 0.64 -10.38 -0.97
N ASP A 88 0.98 -11.03 0.14
CA ASP A 88 0.00 -11.58 1.07
C ASP A 88 -0.95 -10.50 1.60
N GLY A 89 -2.21 -10.88 1.85
CA GLY A 89 -3.23 -9.99 2.39
C GLY A 89 -2.95 -9.59 3.83
N TRP A 90 -2.17 -10.37 4.58
CA TRP A 90 -1.75 -10.02 5.93
C TRP A 90 -0.55 -10.84 6.39
N ALA A 91 0.16 -10.31 7.39
CA ALA A 91 1.07 -11.06 8.23
C ALA A 91 1.12 -10.40 9.61
N PRO A 92 1.32 -11.17 10.69
CA PRO A 92 1.26 -10.61 12.05
C PRO A 92 2.35 -9.58 12.34
N ASN A 93 3.41 -9.56 11.57
CA ASN A 93 4.54 -8.66 11.72
C ASN A 93 4.53 -7.47 10.76
N TYR A 94 3.54 -7.37 9.87
CA TYR A 94 3.39 -6.19 9.00
C TYR A 94 2.76 -5.02 9.74
N MET A 95 3.39 -3.85 9.65
CA MET A 95 2.86 -2.63 10.26
C MET A 95 1.46 -2.29 9.71
N MET A 96 1.25 -2.46 8.42
CA MET A 96 -0.06 -2.25 7.81
C MET A 96 -1.15 -3.17 8.39
N SER A 97 -0.81 -4.44 8.71
CA SER A 97 -1.76 -5.38 9.29
C SER A 97 -2.15 -4.98 10.71
N ILE A 98 -1.18 -4.49 11.50
CA ILE A 98 -1.47 -3.94 12.83
C ILE A 98 -2.48 -2.80 12.73
N THR A 99 -2.29 -1.88 11.79
CA THR A 99 -3.24 -0.77 11.63
C THR A 99 -4.60 -1.23 11.14
N GLN A 100 -4.67 -2.28 10.31
CA GLN A 100 -5.93 -2.90 9.87
C GLN A 100 -6.70 -3.52 11.04
N PHE A 101 -6.01 -4.14 12.01
CA PHE A 101 -6.64 -4.61 13.26
C PHE A 101 -7.16 -3.46 14.15
N HIS A 102 -6.75 -2.23 13.89
CA HIS A 102 -7.27 -1.03 14.56
C HIS A 102 -8.26 -0.24 13.68
N ASN A 103 -8.92 -0.90 12.74
CA ASN A 103 -9.92 -0.33 11.83
C ASN A 103 -9.39 0.72 10.84
N ALA A 104 -8.09 0.91 10.72
CA ALA A 104 -7.50 1.74 9.67
C ALA A 104 -7.24 0.95 8.40
N THR A 105 -7.21 1.63 7.26
CA THR A 105 -6.80 1.03 5.99
C THR A 105 -5.29 1.13 5.86
N GLY A 106 -4.59 0.12 6.36
CA GLY A 106 -3.14 -0.03 6.18
C GLY A 106 -2.85 -0.52 4.76
N ARG A 107 -1.91 0.14 4.08
CA ARG A 107 -1.57 -0.17 2.69
C ARG A 107 -0.15 0.22 2.37
N PHE A 108 0.40 -0.35 1.30
CA PHE A 108 1.76 -0.03 0.87
C PHE A 108 1.90 0.14 -0.64
N TYR A 109 2.98 0.79 -1.01
CA TYR A 109 3.45 0.96 -2.38
C TYR A 109 4.80 0.31 -2.53
N GLU A 110 5.07 -0.20 -3.73
CA GLU A 110 6.40 -0.69 -4.09
C GLU A 110 6.88 0.00 -5.35
N THR A 111 8.15 0.39 -5.36
CA THR A 111 8.83 0.88 -6.55
C THR A 111 10.06 0.04 -6.83
N TYR A 112 10.72 0.28 -7.95
CA TYR A 112 11.87 -0.50 -8.36
C TYR A 112 13.03 -0.33 -7.38
N THR A 113 13.56 -1.45 -6.89
CA THR A 113 14.74 -1.45 -6.03
C THR A 113 15.95 -0.89 -6.79
N SER A 114 16.51 0.21 -6.30
CA SER A 114 17.70 0.82 -6.85
C SER A 114 18.89 0.54 -5.95
N SER A 115 19.97 0.01 -6.52
CA SER A 115 21.22 -0.21 -5.79
C SER A 115 22.07 1.05 -5.63
N GLY A 116 21.64 2.16 -6.21
CA GLY A 116 22.37 3.44 -6.17
C GLY A 116 21.54 4.60 -6.71
N ALA A 117 22.12 5.77 -6.69
CA ALA A 117 21.49 7.01 -7.16
C ALA A 117 21.43 7.13 -8.68
N ASP A 118 22.20 6.30 -9.39
CA ASP A 118 22.30 6.36 -10.84
C ASP A 118 21.07 5.80 -11.54
N CYS A 119 20.83 6.31 -12.73
CA CYS A 119 19.78 5.78 -13.58
C CYS A 119 20.24 4.48 -14.25
N GLN A 120 19.31 3.55 -14.36
CA GLN A 120 19.53 2.29 -15.06
C GLN A 120 18.39 2.01 -16.05
N THR A 121 18.66 1.15 -17.02
CA THR A 121 17.61 0.68 -17.94
C THR A 121 16.91 -0.51 -17.30
N VAL A 122 15.61 -0.38 -17.03
CA VAL A 122 14.79 -1.46 -16.48
C VAL A 122 14.23 -2.27 -17.63
N ASN A 123 14.59 -3.57 -17.65
CA ASN A 123 14.05 -4.55 -18.57
C ASN A 123 13.20 -5.54 -17.80
N LEU A 124 11.93 -5.66 -18.20
CA LEU A 124 11.00 -6.59 -17.57
C LEU A 124 11.23 -8.01 -18.12
N GLY A 125 11.13 -8.99 -17.24
CA GLY A 125 11.13 -10.39 -17.62
C GLY A 125 9.82 -10.82 -18.28
N ALA A 126 9.81 -12.01 -18.92
CA ALA A 126 8.63 -12.55 -19.60
C ALA A 126 7.39 -12.61 -18.70
N ALA A 127 7.56 -12.99 -17.44
CA ALA A 127 6.46 -13.03 -16.47
C ALA A 127 5.80 -11.66 -16.19
N GLN A 128 6.53 -10.57 -16.40
CA GLN A 128 6.07 -9.19 -16.16
C GLN A 128 5.52 -8.53 -17.44
N THR A 129 5.68 -9.16 -18.59
CA THR A 129 5.25 -8.62 -19.90
C THR A 129 4.14 -9.44 -20.54
N ASP A 130 3.86 -10.65 -20.06
CA ASP A 130 2.74 -11.46 -20.53
C ASP A 130 1.38 -10.98 -19.97
N ARG A 131 0.30 -11.66 -20.31
CA ARG A 131 -1.07 -11.31 -19.89
C ARG A 131 -1.43 -11.86 -18.50
N ARG A 132 -0.54 -11.73 -17.53
CA ARG A 132 -0.82 -12.15 -16.16
C ARG A 132 -1.50 -11.06 -15.35
N TRP A 133 -2.12 -11.45 -14.26
CA TRP A 133 -2.78 -10.54 -13.32
C TRP A 133 -1.85 -9.47 -12.75
N TYR A 134 -0.67 -9.88 -12.34
CA TYR A 134 0.31 -9.07 -11.59
C TYR A 134 1.45 -8.66 -12.52
N ARG A 135 1.21 -7.67 -13.32
CA ARG A 135 2.25 -7.05 -14.17
C ARG A 135 2.05 -5.55 -14.28
N PRO A 136 3.14 -4.77 -14.42
CA PRO A 136 3.02 -3.35 -14.75
C PRO A 136 2.14 -3.11 -15.97
N ASN A 137 1.24 -2.16 -15.90
CA ASN A 137 0.29 -1.89 -16.98
C ASN A 137 0.37 -0.42 -17.45
N PRO A 138 0.67 -0.17 -18.73
CA PRO A 138 1.16 -1.14 -19.72
C PRO A 138 2.52 -1.72 -19.31
N ALA A 139 2.82 -2.91 -19.81
CA ALA A 139 4.10 -3.55 -19.61
C ALA A 139 5.18 -2.91 -20.48
N VAL A 140 5.66 -1.76 -20.08
CA VAL A 140 6.74 -1.04 -20.77
C VAL A 140 8.08 -1.68 -20.46
N ASN A 141 9.01 -1.63 -21.43
CA ASN A 141 10.33 -2.24 -21.32
C ASN A 141 11.41 -1.29 -21.83
N GLY A 142 12.66 -1.49 -21.41
CA GLY A 142 13.77 -0.65 -21.80
C GLY A 142 13.66 0.79 -21.25
N VAL A 143 13.02 0.97 -20.11
CA VAL A 143 12.77 2.28 -19.53
C VAL A 143 13.97 2.73 -18.69
N ARG A 144 14.44 3.95 -18.94
CA ARG A 144 15.43 4.58 -18.08
C ARG A 144 14.78 4.96 -16.75
N TRP A 145 15.23 4.35 -15.66
CA TRP A 145 14.67 4.51 -14.32
C TRP A 145 15.75 4.99 -13.35
N CYS A 146 15.41 5.96 -12.54
CA CYS A 146 16.29 6.58 -11.55
C CYS A 146 15.59 6.61 -10.19
N ILE A 147 16.33 6.85 -9.11
CA ILE A 147 15.74 7.06 -7.79
C ILE A 147 14.71 8.20 -7.79
N ARG A 148 14.93 9.22 -8.63
CA ARG A 148 13.92 10.27 -8.84
C ARG A 148 12.60 9.72 -9.41
N SER A 149 12.65 8.67 -10.22
CA SER A 149 11.44 8.02 -10.73
C SER A 149 10.64 7.37 -9.60
N ASN A 150 11.32 6.67 -8.69
CA ASN A 150 10.69 6.13 -7.47
C ASN A 150 9.98 7.22 -6.68
N LEU A 151 10.69 8.30 -6.36
CA LEU A 151 10.13 9.43 -5.60
C LEU A 151 8.92 10.04 -6.29
N ASN A 152 9.01 10.32 -7.58
CA ASN A 152 7.91 10.93 -8.34
C ASN A 152 6.68 10.03 -8.39
N TYR A 153 6.86 8.72 -8.63
CA TYR A 153 5.76 7.78 -8.72
C TYR A 153 5.09 7.55 -7.36
N GLN A 154 5.87 7.31 -6.31
CA GLN A 154 5.32 7.14 -4.95
C GLN A 154 4.61 8.42 -4.47
N GLN A 155 5.25 9.58 -4.62
CA GLN A 155 4.64 10.86 -4.24
C GLN A 155 3.32 11.10 -4.98
N SER A 156 3.27 10.80 -6.28
CA SER A 156 2.05 10.95 -7.07
C SER A 156 0.93 10.02 -6.56
N GLY A 157 1.25 8.78 -6.25
CA GLY A 157 0.31 7.83 -5.65
C GLY A 157 -0.23 8.32 -4.31
N VAL A 158 0.67 8.70 -3.39
CA VAL A 158 0.29 9.20 -2.07
C VAL A 158 -0.60 10.45 -2.16
N LEU A 159 -0.25 11.42 -3.01
CA LEU A 159 -1.05 12.64 -3.18
C LEU A 159 -2.45 12.35 -3.72
N LEU A 160 -2.59 11.36 -4.61
CA LEU A 160 -3.90 10.94 -5.10
C LEU A 160 -4.70 10.20 -4.04
N GLY A 161 -4.06 9.37 -3.22
CA GLY A 161 -4.69 8.74 -2.06
C GLY A 161 -5.18 9.77 -1.05
N LEU A 162 -4.35 10.74 -0.70
CA LEU A 162 -4.72 11.84 0.20
C LEU A 162 -5.89 12.67 -0.36
N LYS A 163 -5.84 12.96 -1.66
CA LYS A 163 -6.95 13.66 -2.34
C LYS A 163 -8.24 12.84 -2.25
N TYR A 164 -8.19 11.55 -2.54
CA TYR A 164 -9.36 10.69 -2.50
C TYR A 164 -9.98 10.63 -1.11
N VAL A 165 -9.17 10.42 -0.08
CA VAL A 165 -9.63 10.41 1.33
C VAL A 165 -10.22 11.78 1.71
N GLY A 166 -9.57 12.86 1.31
CA GLY A 166 -10.08 14.22 1.56
C GLY A 166 -11.43 14.50 0.91
N ASP A 167 -11.59 14.09 -0.35
CA ASP A 167 -12.84 14.27 -1.10
C ASP A 167 -13.99 13.40 -0.52
N HIS A 168 -13.65 12.23 0.07
CA HIS A 168 -14.61 11.26 0.63
C HIS A 168 -14.53 11.16 2.16
N ARG A 169 -14.05 12.21 2.82
CA ARG A 169 -13.80 12.20 4.29
C ARG A 169 -14.99 11.76 5.13
N ALA A 170 -16.21 12.15 4.75
CA ALA A 170 -17.41 11.73 5.46
C ALA A 170 -17.56 10.20 5.45
N THR A 171 -17.41 9.59 4.29
CA THR A 171 -17.49 8.13 4.11
C THR A 171 -16.42 7.41 4.95
N PHE A 172 -15.17 7.90 4.95
CA PHE A 172 -14.10 7.28 5.76
C PHE A 172 -14.38 7.37 7.26
N ILE A 173 -14.96 8.50 7.72
CA ILE A 173 -15.33 8.67 9.13
C ILE A 173 -16.52 7.75 9.49
N GLU A 174 -17.56 7.74 8.68
CA GLU A 174 -18.73 6.86 8.88
C GLU A 174 -18.34 5.38 8.89
N ASN A 175 -17.48 4.97 7.95
CA ASN A 175 -16.95 3.62 7.90
C ASN A 175 -16.11 3.28 9.14
N ASN A 176 -15.30 4.20 9.63
CA ASN A 176 -14.50 3.99 10.83
C ASN A 176 -15.41 3.76 12.06
N ILE A 177 -16.48 4.53 12.20
CA ILE A 177 -17.49 4.35 13.27
C ILE A 177 -18.14 2.97 13.13
N ALA A 178 -18.61 2.60 11.94
CA ALA A 178 -19.25 1.32 11.70
C ALA A 178 -18.33 0.12 12.01
N LYS A 179 -17.04 0.22 11.63
CA LYS A 179 -16.03 -0.79 11.96
C LYS A 179 -15.82 -0.91 13.47
N ALA A 180 -15.74 0.23 14.17
CA ALA A 180 -15.58 0.25 15.63
C ALA A 180 -16.79 -0.36 16.35
N GLU A 181 -18.00 -0.05 15.95
CA GLU A 181 -19.23 -0.63 16.50
C GLU A 181 -19.27 -2.15 16.33
N ARG A 182 -18.90 -2.67 15.15
CA ARG A 182 -18.81 -4.11 14.90
C ARG A 182 -17.75 -4.78 15.76
N MET A 183 -16.58 -4.16 15.93
CA MET A 183 -15.51 -4.68 16.78
C MET A 183 -15.97 -4.77 18.23
N ILE A 184 -16.63 -3.75 18.75
CA ILE A 184 -17.20 -3.75 20.12
C ILE A 184 -18.26 -4.86 20.27
N ALA A 185 -19.13 -5.03 19.26
CA ALA A 185 -20.15 -6.06 19.29
C ALA A 185 -19.57 -7.49 19.29
N ARG A 186 -18.45 -7.72 18.60
CA ARG A 186 -17.75 -9.01 18.59
C ARG A 186 -17.04 -9.31 19.90
N GLY A 187 -16.61 -8.30 20.63
CA GLY A 187 -15.91 -8.44 21.91
C GLY A 187 -16.82 -8.67 23.12
N ARG A 188 -18.13 -8.69 22.93
CA ARG A 188 -19.16 -8.96 23.96
C ARG A 188 -19.70 -10.37 23.84
#